data_eff77c91fac4dbde9884b973ac2ce655
#
_entry.id   eff77c91fac4dbde9884b973ac2ce655
#
_cell.length_a   1.000
_cell.length_b   1.000
_cell.length_c   1.000
_cell.angle_alpha   90.00
_cell.angle_beta   90.00
_cell.angle_gamma   90.00
#
_symmetry.space_group_name_H-M   'P 1'
#
loop_
_entity.id
_entity.type
_entity.pdbx_description
1 polymer ?
#
loop_
_entity_poly.entity_id
_entity_poly.type
_entity_poly.pdbx_seq_one_letter_code
_entity_poly.pdbx_strand_id
1 'polypeptide(L)'
;MLGCILTCVIPVVSANPLLDLIEGLTTEMLALVIFGVVFIVAVLTIGGIKYVTPDNVLDTSVRKNLYEYIDEYPGSHLREIARELELKPSNAAWHLRKLEQTNLIRSRSIGGKKVYYLVDGGIEARKEAVADSILRNDNAFKIMDYLSKHPGKHLLEIAHALDLNHHTVKWHIKKMYMAELVEGDTSHSKYPVYYPTETGISSVQQLMIKKRKKPRKAA
;
A
#
# COMPACT_ATOMS: atom_id res chain seq x y z
N MET A 1 -36.13 82.72 -3.08
CA MET A 1 -35.04 81.80 -2.79
C MET A 1 -35.51 80.38 -3.07
N LEU A 2 -35.18 79.82 -4.25
CA LEU A 2 -35.52 78.42 -4.63
C LEU A 2 -34.40 77.51 -4.17
N GLY A 3 -34.74 76.58 -3.29
CA GLY A 3 -33.85 75.53 -2.88
C GLY A 3 -33.95 74.33 -3.84
N CYS A 4 -32.89 74.09 -4.63
CA CYS A 4 -32.79 72.96 -5.50
C CYS A 4 -32.35 71.71 -4.64
N ILE A 5 -33.27 70.77 -4.44
CA ILE A 5 -32.96 69.50 -3.81
C ILE A 5 -32.41 68.56 -4.90
N LEU A 6 -31.10 68.36 -4.89
CA LEU A 6 -30.39 67.44 -5.76
C LEU A 6 -30.57 66.02 -5.17
N THR A 7 -31.49 65.21 -5.70
CA THR A 7 -31.63 63.81 -5.37
C THR A 7 -30.55 63.06 -6.08
N CYS A 8 -29.54 62.68 -5.31
CA CYS A 8 -28.49 61.78 -5.76
C CYS A 8 -29.08 60.38 -5.86
N VAL A 9 -29.38 59.94 -7.09
CA VAL A 9 -29.71 58.48 -7.36
C VAL A 9 -28.46 57.71 -7.35
N ILE A 10 -28.21 57.00 -6.25
CA ILE A 10 -27.13 56.02 -6.16
C ILE A 10 -27.57 54.78 -6.94
N PRO A 11 -26.87 54.34 -7.99
CA PRO A 11 -27.17 53.06 -8.65
C PRO A 11 -26.89 51.94 -7.66
N VAL A 12 -27.92 51.18 -7.31
CA VAL A 12 -27.77 49.94 -6.55
C VAL A 12 -27.07 48.95 -7.49
N VAL A 13 -25.77 48.82 -7.33
CA VAL A 13 -24.99 47.76 -7.99
C VAL A 13 -25.45 46.43 -7.41
N SER A 14 -26.10 45.63 -8.21
CA SER A 14 -26.51 44.28 -7.86
C SER A 14 -25.25 43.48 -7.43
N ALA A 15 -25.27 42.99 -6.21
CA ALA A 15 -24.11 42.33 -5.60
C ALA A 15 -23.96 40.83 -6.00
N ASN A 16 -24.75 40.35 -6.98
CA ASN A 16 -24.74 38.94 -7.38
C ASN A 16 -24.46 38.79 -8.88
N PRO A 17 -23.20 38.54 -9.26
CA PRO A 17 -22.80 38.31 -10.65
C PRO A 17 -23.53 37.14 -11.34
N LEU A 18 -24.11 36.21 -10.58
CA LEU A 18 -24.97 35.14 -11.09
C LEU A 18 -26.34 35.63 -11.56
N LEU A 19 -26.92 36.65 -10.91
CA LEU A 19 -28.22 37.23 -11.31
C LEU A 19 -28.08 38.02 -12.61
N ASP A 20 -27.01 38.80 -12.75
CA ASP A 20 -26.73 39.58 -13.95
C ASP A 20 -26.45 38.65 -15.16
N LEU A 21 -25.87 37.47 -14.94
CA LEU A 21 -25.66 36.44 -15.96
C LEU A 21 -27.00 35.85 -16.43
N ILE A 22 -27.96 35.67 -15.52
CA ILE A 22 -29.27 35.07 -15.83
C ILE A 22 -30.18 36.03 -16.55
N GLU A 23 -30.14 37.32 -16.20
CA GLU A 23 -30.93 38.39 -16.86
C GLU A 23 -30.53 38.64 -18.31
N GLY A 24 -29.28 38.31 -18.69
CA GLY A 24 -28.79 38.40 -20.08
C GLY A 24 -29.14 37.20 -20.97
N LEU A 25 -29.71 36.12 -20.42
CA LEU A 25 -30.06 34.93 -21.17
C LEU A 25 -31.48 35.02 -21.76
N THR A 26 -31.60 34.77 -23.07
CA THR A 26 -32.91 34.60 -23.69
C THR A 26 -33.62 33.36 -23.12
N THR A 27 -34.94 33.34 -23.13
CA THR A 27 -35.75 32.22 -22.63
C THR A 27 -35.34 30.87 -23.26
N GLU A 28 -34.92 30.89 -24.52
CA GLU A 28 -34.44 29.70 -25.23
C GLU A 28 -33.09 29.22 -24.69
N MET A 29 -32.16 30.14 -24.42
CA MET A 29 -30.86 29.79 -23.81
C MET A 29 -31.02 29.25 -22.40
N LEU A 30 -31.96 29.82 -21.62
CA LEU A 30 -32.25 29.33 -20.26
C LEU A 30 -32.82 27.91 -20.28
N ALA A 31 -33.72 27.62 -21.24
CA ALA A 31 -34.26 26.28 -21.44
C ALA A 31 -33.18 25.25 -21.80
N LEU A 32 -32.22 25.61 -22.67
CA LEU A 32 -31.08 24.73 -23.02
C LEU A 32 -30.17 24.45 -21.84
N VAL A 33 -29.88 25.46 -21.02
CA VAL A 33 -29.06 25.30 -19.79
C VAL A 33 -29.76 24.36 -18.82
N ILE A 34 -31.07 24.59 -18.55
CA ILE A 34 -31.83 23.69 -17.65
C ILE A 34 -31.85 22.26 -18.18
N PHE A 35 -32.13 22.10 -19.49
CA PHE A 35 -32.09 20.74 -20.11
C PHE A 35 -30.73 20.08 -20.00
N GLY A 36 -29.64 20.83 -20.21
CA GLY A 36 -28.28 20.36 -20.06
C GLY A 36 -27.97 19.88 -18.63
N VAL A 37 -28.38 20.69 -17.63
CA VAL A 37 -28.19 20.32 -16.22
C VAL A 37 -29.00 19.08 -15.85
N VAL A 38 -30.27 19.02 -16.24
CA VAL A 38 -31.14 17.85 -16.00
C VAL A 38 -30.57 16.60 -16.68
N PHE A 39 -30.08 16.74 -17.91
CA PHE A 39 -29.44 15.65 -18.64
C PHE A 39 -28.16 15.13 -17.93
N ILE A 40 -27.31 16.05 -17.48
CA ILE A 40 -26.09 15.70 -16.71
C ILE A 40 -26.47 14.99 -15.41
N VAL A 41 -27.44 15.50 -14.65
CA VAL A 41 -27.93 14.87 -13.41
C VAL A 41 -28.51 13.49 -13.70
N ALA A 42 -29.29 13.34 -14.78
CA ALA A 42 -29.85 12.06 -15.20
C ALA A 42 -28.74 11.05 -15.57
N VAL A 43 -27.72 11.48 -16.33
CA VAL A 43 -26.57 10.63 -16.68
C VAL A 43 -25.79 10.20 -15.44
N LEU A 44 -25.58 11.11 -14.47
CA LEU A 44 -24.88 10.80 -13.22
C LEU A 44 -25.70 9.85 -12.34
N THR A 45 -27.02 9.97 -12.32
CA THR A 45 -27.89 9.09 -11.50
C THR A 45 -28.14 7.73 -12.15
N ILE A 46 -28.38 7.68 -13.47
CA ILE A 46 -28.62 6.44 -14.22
C ILE A 46 -27.29 5.71 -14.50
N GLY A 47 -26.23 6.47 -14.78
CA GLY A 47 -24.88 5.91 -15.04
C GLY A 47 -24.25 5.24 -13.84
N GLY A 48 -24.89 5.30 -12.66
CA GLY A 48 -24.53 4.57 -11.45
C GLY A 48 -23.02 4.51 -11.22
N ILE A 49 -22.37 5.66 -10.94
CA ILE A 49 -20.98 5.60 -10.48
C ILE A 49 -21.02 4.86 -9.15
N LYS A 50 -20.78 3.55 -9.21
CA LYS A 50 -20.62 2.71 -8.03
C LYS A 50 -19.35 3.19 -7.30
N TYR A 51 -19.53 4.13 -6.38
CA TYR A 51 -18.43 4.50 -5.50
C TYR A 51 -18.06 3.27 -4.68
N VAL A 52 -16.79 2.89 -4.74
CA VAL A 52 -16.25 1.83 -3.89
C VAL A 52 -16.07 2.45 -2.50
N THR A 53 -16.96 2.08 -1.58
CA THR A 53 -16.93 2.47 -0.16
C THR A 53 -16.31 1.33 0.67
N PRO A 54 -15.85 1.59 1.89
CA PRO A 54 -15.38 0.53 2.79
C PRO A 54 -16.39 -0.62 2.98
N ASP A 55 -17.69 -0.30 2.99
CA ASP A 55 -18.77 -1.26 3.21
C ASP A 55 -18.97 -2.22 2.04
N ASN A 56 -18.77 -1.76 0.79
CA ASN A 56 -19.04 -2.54 -0.42
C ASN A 56 -17.77 -2.99 -1.18
N VAL A 57 -16.60 -2.65 -0.65
CA VAL A 57 -15.33 -2.95 -1.36
C VAL A 57 -15.08 -4.45 -1.48
N LEU A 58 -15.51 -5.25 -0.51
CA LEU A 58 -15.35 -6.70 -0.49
C LEU A 58 -16.48 -7.49 -1.18
N ASP A 59 -17.52 -6.82 -1.70
CA ASP A 59 -18.61 -7.48 -2.44
C ASP A 59 -18.12 -8.17 -3.72
N THR A 60 -17.02 -7.71 -4.29
CA THR A 60 -16.42 -8.34 -5.46
C THR A 60 -15.54 -9.51 -5.03
N SER A 61 -15.83 -10.70 -5.54
CA SER A 61 -15.05 -11.92 -5.24
C SER A 61 -13.54 -11.75 -5.40
N VAL A 62 -13.12 -11.05 -6.47
CA VAL A 62 -11.70 -10.77 -6.71
C VAL A 62 -11.07 -9.96 -5.57
N ARG A 63 -11.74 -8.91 -5.05
CA ARG A 63 -11.21 -8.11 -3.95
C ARG A 63 -11.21 -8.88 -2.63
N LYS A 64 -12.23 -9.70 -2.39
CA LYS A 64 -12.28 -10.59 -1.25
C LYS A 64 -11.12 -11.59 -1.26
N ASN A 65 -10.89 -12.26 -2.39
CA ASN A 65 -9.77 -13.21 -2.53
C ASN A 65 -8.40 -12.52 -2.36
N LEU A 66 -8.25 -11.28 -2.87
CA LEU A 66 -7.05 -10.49 -2.69
C LEU A 66 -6.81 -10.14 -1.22
N TYR A 67 -7.87 -9.75 -0.50
CA TYR A 67 -7.81 -9.42 0.91
C TYR A 67 -7.44 -10.65 1.75
N GLU A 68 -8.12 -11.78 1.56
CA GLU A 68 -7.86 -13.05 2.23
C GLU A 68 -6.43 -13.57 1.94
N TYR A 69 -5.97 -13.43 0.69
CA TYR A 69 -4.59 -13.79 0.35
C TYR A 69 -3.55 -12.95 1.07
N ILE A 70 -3.78 -11.62 1.20
CA ILE A 70 -2.86 -10.72 1.91
C ILE A 70 -2.87 -10.99 3.42
N ASP A 71 -4.01 -11.39 3.98
CA ASP A 71 -4.12 -11.82 5.38
C ASP A 71 -3.27 -13.08 5.65
N GLU A 72 -3.40 -14.08 4.78
CA GLU A 72 -2.65 -15.32 4.92
C GLU A 72 -1.14 -15.15 4.60
N TYR A 73 -0.82 -14.29 3.61
CA TYR A 73 0.55 -14.06 3.14
C TYR A 73 0.92 -12.57 3.15
N PRO A 74 1.04 -11.94 4.33
CA PRO A 74 1.44 -10.54 4.44
C PRO A 74 2.84 -10.33 3.83
N GLY A 75 3.09 -9.15 3.27
CA GLY A 75 4.36 -8.85 2.60
C GLY A 75 4.49 -9.38 1.17
N SER A 76 3.43 -9.93 0.60
CA SER A 76 3.39 -10.33 -0.81
C SER A 76 3.45 -9.12 -1.73
N HIS A 77 4.15 -9.25 -2.85
CA HIS A 77 4.21 -8.20 -3.87
C HIS A 77 3.22 -8.45 -5.02
N LEU A 78 2.87 -7.38 -5.75
CA LEU A 78 1.86 -7.41 -6.82
C LEU A 78 1.94 -8.62 -7.76
N ARG A 79 3.15 -8.92 -8.29
CA ARG A 79 3.32 -10.02 -9.26
C ARG A 79 3.10 -11.39 -8.64
N GLU A 80 3.42 -11.55 -7.38
CA GLU A 80 3.18 -12.78 -6.63
C GLU A 80 1.69 -12.98 -6.40
N ILE A 81 1.01 -11.96 -5.87
CA ILE A 81 -0.44 -11.97 -5.67
C ILE A 81 -1.18 -12.27 -6.99
N ALA A 82 -0.80 -11.58 -8.07
CA ALA A 82 -1.42 -11.78 -9.37
C ALA A 82 -1.24 -13.21 -9.89
N ARG A 83 -0.05 -13.81 -9.72
CA ARG A 83 0.24 -15.18 -10.13
C ARG A 83 -0.54 -16.21 -9.32
N GLU A 84 -0.58 -16.06 -8.01
CA GLU A 84 -1.24 -17.02 -7.12
C GLU A 84 -2.77 -17.02 -7.28
N LEU A 85 -3.34 -15.84 -7.59
CA LEU A 85 -4.79 -15.70 -7.84
C LEU A 85 -5.17 -15.76 -9.32
N GLU A 86 -4.22 -16.11 -10.19
CA GLU A 86 -4.42 -16.25 -11.65
C GLU A 86 -4.98 -14.97 -12.31
N LEU A 87 -4.57 -13.79 -11.80
CA LEU A 87 -5.00 -12.50 -12.30
C LEU A 87 -3.95 -11.87 -13.21
N LYS A 88 -4.39 -11.06 -14.17
CA LYS A 88 -3.50 -10.17 -14.90
C LYS A 88 -2.94 -9.13 -13.91
N PRO A 89 -1.62 -8.82 -13.93
CA PRO A 89 -1.01 -7.88 -12.98
C PRO A 89 -1.68 -6.49 -12.98
N SER A 90 -2.16 -6.02 -14.12
CA SER A 90 -2.89 -4.74 -14.24
C SER A 90 -4.23 -4.77 -13.49
N ASN A 91 -4.95 -5.89 -13.59
CA ASN A 91 -6.22 -6.09 -12.89
C ASN A 91 -5.99 -6.17 -11.37
N ALA A 92 -5.04 -6.98 -10.93
CA ALA A 92 -4.66 -7.06 -9.53
C ALA A 92 -4.25 -5.69 -8.97
N ALA A 93 -3.44 -4.91 -9.72
CA ALA A 93 -3.03 -3.57 -9.32
C ALA A 93 -4.21 -2.62 -9.13
N TRP A 94 -5.21 -2.69 -10.02
CA TRP A 94 -6.41 -1.85 -9.90
C TRP A 94 -7.23 -2.20 -8.65
N HIS A 95 -7.45 -3.48 -8.39
CA HIS A 95 -8.18 -3.94 -7.21
C HIS A 95 -7.43 -3.63 -5.90
N LEU A 96 -6.10 -3.84 -5.87
CA LEU A 96 -5.26 -3.48 -4.72
C LEU A 96 -5.30 -1.98 -4.41
N ARG A 97 -5.29 -1.13 -5.46
CA ARG A 97 -5.47 0.31 -5.28
C ARG A 97 -6.82 0.64 -4.65
N LYS A 98 -7.90 -0.07 -5.02
CA LYS A 98 -9.22 0.13 -4.40
C LYS A 98 -9.23 -0.27 -2.93
N LEU A 99 -8.60 -1.39 -2.57
CA LEU A 99 -8.42 -1.82 -1.18
C LEU A 99 -7.55 -0.85 -0.36
N GLU A 100 -6.52 -0.24 -0.97
CA GLU A 100 -5.73 0.82 -0.33
C GLU A 100 -6.55 2.11 -0.11
N GLN A 101 -7.36 2.52 -1.10
CA GLN A 101 -8.22 3.71 -1.02
C GLN A 101 -9.28 3.60 0.07
N THR A 102 -9.79 2.39 0.32
CA THR A 102 -10.75 2.11 1.40
C THR A 102 -10.07 1.79 2.74
N ASN A 103 -8.75 1.94 2.82
CA ASN A 103 -7.95 1.75 4.03
C ASN A 103 -8.00 0.33 4.63
N LEU A 104 -8.36 -0.68 3.84
CA LEU A 104 -8.32 -2.09 4.29
C LEU A 104 -6.91 -2.68 4.23
N ILE A 105 -6.11 -2.24 3.25
CA ILE A 105 -4.71 -2.64 3.13
C ILE A 105 -3.79 -1.42 3.06
N ARG A 106 -2.55 -1.63 3.38
CA ARG A 106 -1.45 -0.68 3.19
C ARG A 106 -0.34 -1.31 2.40
N SER A 107 0.52 -0.48 1.84
CA SER A 107 1.71 -0.95 1.15
C SER A 107 2.97 -0.23 1.61
N ARG A 108 4.11 -0.91 1.45
CA ARG A 108 5.44 -0.34 1.69
C ARG A 108 6.41 -0.80 0.61
N SER A 109 7.32 0.07 0.23
CA SER A 109 8.40 -0.29 -0.70
C SER A 109 9.56 -0.94 0.06
N ILE A 110 9.92 -2.16 -0.30
CA ILE A 110 11.03 -2.92 0.27
C ILE A 110 11.89 -3.45 -0.86
N GLY A 111 13.15 -3.00 -0.92
CA GLY A 111 14.08 -3.41 -1.97
C GLY A 111 13.58 -3.13 -3.39
N GLY A 112 12.87 -2.01 -3.59
CA GLY A 112 12.32 -1.60 -4.89
C GLY A 112 11.02 -2.31 -5.29
N LYS A 113 10.46 -3.16 -4.43
CA LYS A 113 9.17 -3.82 -4.64
C LYS A 113 8.14 -3.31 -3.64
N LYS A 114 6.92 -3.06 -4.12
CA LYS A 114 5.78 -2.69 -3.29
C LYS A 114 5.18 -3.96 -2.70
N VAL A 115 5.13 -4.05 -1.37
CA VAL A 115 4.54 -5.17 -0.62
C VAL A 115 3.29 -4.70 0.11
N TYR A 116 2.33 -5.59 0.32
CA TYR A 116 1.01 -5.29 0.87
C TYR A 116 0.78 -6.02 2.19
N TYR A 117 0.02 -5.39 3.09
CA TYR A 117 -0.39 -5.93 4.40
C TYR A 117 -1.70 -5.30 4.85
N LEU A 118 -2.41 -5.96 5.78
CA LEU A 118 -3.67 -5.45 6.30
C LEU A 118 -3.45 -4.28 7.26
N VAL A 119 -4.42 -3.38 7.32
CA VAL A 119 -4.43 -2.25 8.25
C VAL A 119 -4.79 -2.72 9.66
N ASP A 120 -5.73 -3.64 9.78
CA ASP A 120 -6.28 -4.11 11.06
C ASP A 120 -5.23 -4.78 11.97
N GLY A 121 -4.16 -5.32 11.39
CA GLY A 121 -3.01 -5.86 12.15
C GLY A 121 -2.04 -4.82 12.72
N GLY A 122 -2.25 -3.54 12.45
CA GLY A 122 -1.46 -2.43 13.01
C GLY A 122 0.05 -2.50 12.70
N ILE A 123 0.86 -2.16 13.71
CA ILE A 123 2.33 -2.14 13.60
C ILE A 123 2.88 -3.57 13.44
N GLU A 124 2.27 -4.55 14.08
CA GLU A 124 2.72 -5.94 14.06
C GLU A 124 2.54 -6.56 12.69
N ALA A 125 1.38 -6.40 12.03
CA ALA A 125 1.18 -6.85 10.65
C ALA A 125 2.18 -6.21 9.68
N ARG A 126 2.54 -4.94 9.92
CA ARG A 126 3.56 -4.26 9.13
C ARG A 126 4.94 -4.88 9.33
N LYS A 127 5.36 -5.16 10.58
CA LYS A 127 6.64 -5.78 10.89
C LYS A 127 6.71 -7.18 10.27
N GLU A 128 5.66 -7.98 10.43
CA GLU A 128 5.55 -9.31 9.83
C GLU A 128 5.66 -9.24 8.29
N ALA A 129 4.94 -8.33 7.64
CA ALA A 129 5.00 -8.15 6.20
C ALA A 129 6.41 -7.79 5.69
N VAL A 130 7.13 -6.93 6.44
CA VAL A 130 8.51 -6.56 6.13
C VAL A 130 9.44 -7.77 6.27
N ALA A 131 9.33 -8.50 7.37
CA ALA A 131 10.13 -9.70 7.65
C ALA A 131 9.89 -10.78 6.57
N ASP A 132 8.64 -11.10 6.28
CA ASP A 132 8.25 -12.06 5.25
C ASP A 132 8.84 -11.67 3.88
N SER A 133 8.72 -10.41 3.49
CA SER A 133 9.25 -9.92 2.21
C SER A 133 10.77 -10.07 2.08
N ILE A 134 11.51 -9.89 3.16
CA ILE A 134 12.97 -10.04 3.18
C ILE A 134 13.35 -11.51 3.18
N LEU A 135 12.74 -12.32 4.06
CA LEU A 135 13.08 -13.70 4.32
C LEU A 135 12.56 -14.68 3.24
N ARG A 136 11.71 -14.24 2.30
CA ARG A 136 11.36 -15.03 1.11
C ARG A 136 12.53 -15.23 0.15
N ASN A 137 13.56 -14.40 0.23
CA ASN A 137 14.80 -14.64 -0.49
C ASN A 137 15.57 -15.76 0.19
N ASP A 138 15.96 -16.79 -0.56
CA ASP A 138 16.61 -17.99 -0.01
C ASP A 138 17.92 -17.67 0.70
N ASN A 139 18.73 -16.73 0.18
CA ASN A 139 19.97 -16.34 0.84
C ASN A 139 19.72 -15.60 2.16
N ALA A 140 18.73 -14.69 2.18
CA ALA A 140 18.34 -14.01 3.41
C ALA A 140 17.82 -15.01 4.45
N PHE A 141 16.99 -15.96 4.01
CA PHE A 141 16.48 -17.01 4.87
C PHE A 141 17.62 -17.89 5.45
N LYS A 142 18.57 -18.36 4.62
CA LYS A 142 19.72 -19.14 5.06
C LYS A 142 20.58 -18.38 6.08
N ILE A 143 20.83 -17.09 5.83
CA ILE A 143 21.60 -16.23 6.73
C ILE A 143 20.90 -16.11 8.08
N MET A 144 19.60 -15.87 8.07
CA MET A 144 18.81 -15.69 9.28
C MET A 144 18.68 -17.00 10.08
N ASP A 145 18.44 -18.12 9.41
CA ASP A 145 18.40 -19.46 10.03
C ASP A 145 19.76 -19.83 10.65
N TYR A 146 20.86 -19.53 9.94
CA TYR A 146 22.20 -19.73 10.48
C TYR A 146 22.46 -18.89 11.74
N LEU A 147 22.14 -17.60 11.71
CA LEU A 147 22.30 -16.70 12.86
C LEU A 147 21.42 -17.09 14.04
N SER A 148 20.23 -17.64 13.80
CA SER A 148 19.35 -18.13 14.86
C SER A 148 19.95 -19.31 15.62
N LYS A 149 20.80 -20.11 14.96
CA LYS A 149 21.51 -21.25 15.55
C LYS A 149 22.90 -20.89 16.08
N HIS A 150 23.54 -19.88 15.50
CA HIS A 150 24.89 -19.45 15.79
C HIS A 150 24.95 -17.91 15.94
N PRO A 151 24.42 -17.36 17.02
CA PRO A 151 24.45 -15.91 17.27
C PRO A 151 25.90 -15.41 17.49
N GLY A 152 26.14 -14.12 17.29
CA GLY A 152 27.41 -13.48 17.54
C GLY A 152 28.46 -13.75 16.48
N LYS A 153 28.06 -13.99 15.23
CA LYS A 153 28.98 -14.25 14.12
C LYS A 153 29.33 -13.01 13.33
N HIS A 154 30.58 -12.92 12.89
CA HIS A 154 31.05 -11.90 11.96
C HIS A 154 30.57 -12.19 10.53
N LEU A 155 30.47 -11.13 9.71
CA LEU A 155 30.04 -11.22 8.32
C LEU A 155 30.83 -12.27 7.50
N LEU A 156 32.16 -12.34 7.68
CA LEU A 156 33.00 -13.28 6.96
C LEU A 156 32.77 -14.73 7.40
N GLU A 157 32.52 -14.97 8.70
CA GLU A 157 32.18 -16.30 9.21
C GLU A 157 30.87 -16.81 8.62
N ILE A 158 29.85 -15.92 8.55
CA ILE A 158 28.56 -16.24 7.93
C ILE A 158 28.75 -16.57 6.45
N ALA A 159 29.53 -15.75 5.73
CA ALA A 159 29.81 -15.96 4.33
C ALA A 159 30.50 -17.30 4.06
N HIS A 160 31.51 -17.64 4.86
CA HIS A 160 32.23 -18.93 4.76
C HIS A 160 31.32 -20.11 5.10
N ALA A 161 30.55 -20.02 6.19
CA ALA A 161 29.70 -21.12 6.64
C ALA A 161 28.57 -21.45 5.65
N LEU A 162 28.09 -20.46 4.88
CA LEU A 162 27.00 -20.64 3.92
C LEU A 162 27.45 -20.73 2.47
N ASP A 163 28.76 -20.71 2.23
CA ASP A 163 29.34 -20.63 0.88
C ASP A 163 28.75 -19.50 0.02
N LEU A 164 28.64 -18.32 0.63
CA LEU A 164 28.09 -17.13 -0.02
C LEU A 164 29.16 -16.05 -0.18
N ASN A 165 29.04 -15.27 -1.26
CA ASN A 165 29.90 -14.10 -1.41
C ASN A 165 29.63 -13.10 -0.28
N HIS A 166 30.70 -12.58 0.33
CA HIS A 166 30.60 -11.63 1.47
C HIS A 166 29.82 -10.35 1.14
N HIS A 167 29.84 -9.88 -0.11
CA HIS A 167 29.00 -8.74 -0.53
C HIS A 167 27.52 -9.09 -0.50
N THR A 168 27.15 -10.31 -0.88
CA THR A 168 25.78 -10.81 -0.79
C THR A 168 25.32 -10.86 0.67
N VAL A 169 26.15 -11.43 1.56
CA VAL A 169 25.85 -11.48 3.00
C VAL A 169 25.69 -10.07 3.56
N LYS A 170 26.64 -9.16 3.26
CA LYS A 170 26.60 -7.76 3.70
C LYS A 170 25.30 -7.07 3.29
N TRP A 171 24.85 -7.29 2.05
CA TRP A 171 23.63 -6.68 1.53
C TRP A 171 22.38 -7.21 2.24
N HIS A 172 22.29 -8.54 2.49
CA HIS A 172 21.18 -9.12 3.23
C HIS A 172 21.17 -8.71 4.70
N ILE A 173 22.32 -8.76 5.37
CA ILE A 173 22.45 -8.29 6.76
C ILE A 173 22.02 -6.84 6.89
N LYS A 174 22.47 -5.94 5.98
CA LYS A 174 22.05 -4.54 6.00
C LYS A 174 20.52 -4.41 5.92
N LYS A 175 19.87 -5.18 5.05
CA LYS A 175 18.39 -5.17 4.94
C LYS A 175 17.70 -5.67 6.20
N MET A 176 18.20 -6.78 6.77
CA MET A 176 17.66 -7.35 7.99
C MET A 176 17.86 -6.43 9.19
N TYR A 177 19.02 -5.75 9.28
CA TYR A 177 19.29 -4.74 10.29
C TYR A 177 18.31 -3.56 10.21
N MET A 178 18.07 -3.01 9.00
CA MET A 178 17.10 -1.92 8.78
C MET A 178 15.64 -2.34 9.07
N ALA A 179 15.37 -3.62 9.10
CA ALA A 179 14.06 -4.21 9.40
C ALA A 179 13.96 -4.71 10.85
N GLU A 180 14.95 -4.43 11.68
CA GLU A 180 15.01 -4.85 13.08
C GLU A 180 14.96 -6.39 13.28
N LEU A 181 15.39 -7.16 12.27
CA LEU A 181 15.47 -8.63 12.35
C LEU A 181 16.81 -9.11 12.90
N VAL A 182 17.85 -8.27 12.77
CA VAL A 182 19.23 -8.55 13.21
C VAL A 182 19.79 -7.29 13.87
N GLU A 183 20.52 -7.47 14.93
CA GLU A 183 21.30 -6.44 15.61
C GLU A 183 22.79 -6.65 15.38
N GLY A 184 23.57 -5.55 15.38
CA GLY A 184 25.01 -5.57 15.26
C GLY A 184 25.67 -5.00 16.52
N ASP A 185 26.61 -5.73 17.08
CA ASP A 185 27.42 -5.30 18.22
C ASP A 185 28.88 -5.05 17.81
N THR A 186 29.41 -3.89 18.17
CA THR A 186 30.81 -3.48 17.95
C THR A 186 31.57 -3.26 19.25
N SER A 187 31.00 -3.63 20.42
CA SER A 187 31.55 -3.32 21.74
C SER A 187 32.91 -3.98 21.97
N HIS A 188 33.11 -5.18 21.38
CA HIS A 188 34.33 -5.98 21.63
C HIS A 188 35.28 -6.10 20.44
N SER A 189 34.91 -5.56 19.27
CA SER A 189 35.70 -5.69 18.04
C SER A 189 35.50 -4.52 17.09
N LYS A 190 36.51 -4.22 16.28
CA LYS A 190 36.43 -3.27 15.16
C LYS A 190 35.38 -3.67 14.13
N TYR A 191 35.10 -4.95 14.03
CA TYR A 191 34.13 -5.52 13.09
C TYR A 191 32.88 -5.98 13.84
N PRO A 192 31.68 -5.63 13.36
CA PRO A 192 30.44 -6.00 14.05
C PRO A 192 30.22 -7.51 14.04
N VAL A 193 29.75 -8.04 15.16
CA VAL A 193 29.12 -9.35 15.28
C VAL A 193 27.60 -9.17 15.22
N TYR A 194 26.91 -10.16 14.68
CA TYR A 194 25.47 -10.06 14.41
C TYR A 194 24.67 -11.05 15.25
N TYR A 195 23.59 -10.54 15.84
CA TYR A 195 22.65 -11.30 16.66
C TYR A 195 21.26 -11.24 16.05
N PRO A 196 20.51 -12.36 16.02
CA PRO A 196 19.11 -12.33 15.63
C PRO A 196 18.27 -11.68 16.73
N THR A 197 17.28 -10.85 16.37
CA THR A 197 16.27 -10.34 17.29
C THR A 197 15.16 -11.39 17.51
N GLU A 198 14.32 -11.21 18.53
CA GLU A 198 13.15 -12.06 18.76
C GLU A 198 12.22 -12.04 17.54
N THR A 199 12.01 -10.86 16.93
CA THR A 199 11.23 -10.71 15.70
C THR A 199 11.83 -11.52 14.55
N GLY A 200 13.15 -11.51 14.42
CA GLY A 200 13.85 -12.27 13.40
C GLY A 200 13.69 -13.78 13.58
N ILE A 201 13.84 -14.28 14.80
CA ILE A 201 13.69 -15.71 15.13
C ILE A 201 12.26 -16.18 14.88
N SER A 202 11.26 -15.45 15.39
CA SER A 202 9.84 -15.78 15.21
C SER A 202 9.43 -15.79 13.74
N SER A 203 9.92 -14.84 12.95
CA SER A 203 9.63 -14.76 11.50
C SER A 203 10.19 -15.96 10.73
N VAL A 204 11.40 -16.44 11.07
CA VAL A 204 11.95 -17.66 10.45
C VAL A 204 11.08 -18.88 10.79
N GLN A 205 10.68 -19.03 12.05
CA GLN A 205 9.83 -20.15 12.49
C GLN A 205 8.46 -20.14 11.77
N GLN A 206 7.82 -19.00 11.68
CA GLN A 206 6.55 -18.85 10.96
C GLN A 206 6.69 -19.20 9.48
N LEU A 207 7.75 -18.75 8.82
CA LEU A 207 8.01 -19.09 7.42
C LEU A 207 8.30 -20.57 7.21
N MET A 208 8.99 -21.23 8.14
CA MET A 208 9.18 -22.68 8.08
C MET A 208 7.85 -23.43 8.14
N ILE A 209 6.94 -23.00 9.01
CA ILE A 209 5.59 -23.59 9.14
C ILE A 209 4.78 -23.33 7.86
N LYS A 210 4.79 -22.11 7.34
CA LYS A 210 4.10 -21.73 6.09
C LYS A 210 4.65 -22.55 4.89
N LYS A 211 5.97 -22.71 4.78
CA LYS A 211 6.61 -23.54 3.73
C LYS A 211 6.22 -25.01 3.81
N ARG A 212 6.04 -25.58 5.00
CA ARG A 212 5.57 -26.95 5.18
C ARG A 212 4.11 -27.15 4.79
N LYS A 213 3.25 -26.17 5.03
CA LYS A 213 1.82 -26.22 4.70
C LYS A 213 1.52 -26.01 3.22
N LYS A 214 2.39 -25.32 2.49
CA LYS A 214 2.20 -25.09 1.04
C LYS A 214 2.66 -26.33 0.26
N PRO A 215 1.73 -27.15 -0.32
CA PRO A 215 2.14 -28.25 -1.17
C PRO A 215 2.93 -27.69 -2.35
N ARG A 216 4.09 -28.31 -2.67
CA ARG A 216 4.83 -27.98 -3.89
C ARG A 216 3.88 -28.19 -5.06
N LYS A 217 3.43 -27.10 -5.72
CA LYS A 217 2.85 -27.24 -7.05
C LYS A 217 3.93 -27.91 -7.89
N ALA A 218 3.67 -29.16 -8.33
CA ALA A 218 4.55 -29.86 -9.24
C ALA A 218 4.80 -28.98 -10.47
N ALA A 219 6.06 -28.84 -10.82
CA ALA A 219 6.51 -28.11 -12.00
C ALA A 219 6.10 -28.87 -13.26
#